data_3e19d387ffcf9f3f6217fd3e8c4668ac
#
_entry.id   3e19d387ffcf9f3f6217fd3e8c4668ac
#
_cell.length_a   1.000
_cell.length_b   1.000
_cell.length_c   1.000
_cell.angle_alpha   90.00
_cell.angle_beta   90.00
_cell.angle_gamma   90.00
#
_symmetry.space_group_name_H-M   'P 1'
#
loop_
_entity.id
_entity.type
_entity.pdbx_description
1 polymer ?
#
loop_
_entity_poly.entity_id
_entity_poly.type
_entity_poly.pdbx_seq_one_letter_code
_entity_poly.pdbx_strand_id
1 'polypeptide(L)'
;MAKKFNITGTCYPEKHYMVDISERLSKIESLIEDGEYITINRGRQYGKTTTLYHLAKKLQENYVVFSISFEALDDCAFESTETLAYSIVEKMWQKIKKIENNNAVECAKKIINDTLEKYTQKEKIPLTKFSDFISDLCEDCQKPIVLTIDEVDNASMFDSFIKILRLLRDKYLNRNDIPTFQSVILAGVYDIKNLKLKVRPDADHQYNSPWNIAVPFKSDMSFSKTQTAQMLTDYENDHKTGMNISEIASLINDYTSGYPFLVSKLCLLIDEENLGWNKEGIEQAVKILLKENNTFFDDLNKKLEDFPEIKTLLKDILYYGKSFTFNPDNKVLNVASMFNYIYESNGSVKISNRIIEMRLYNIFLSDEEISSISYSEGQTYKSQFIENGELKMDKILERFAVHFNDIYGGKEQTFREEEGRRFFMLYIRPIINGTGNYYIEAETRDRSRTDMIIDYLGKQYIIEMKIWRGESYNERGEKQLFEYLDYYRINKGYMLSFCFNKNKIPAPKTIKSGKKEIVEVVV
;
A
#
# COMPACT_ATOMS: atom_id res chain seq x y z
N MET A 1 -3.89 30.37 6.63
CA MET A 1 -4.86 29.44 6.00
C MET A 1 -4.99 28.27 6.97
N ALA A 2 -6.18 27.70 7.12
CA ALA A 2 -6.34 26.46 7.89
C ALA A 2 -5.52 25.34 7.23
N LYS A 3 -4.91 24.47 8.06
CA LYS A 3 -4.23 23.25 7.57
C LYS A 3 -5.27 22.30 6.98
N LYS A 4 -4.82 21.40 6.10
CA LYS A 4 -5.66 20.35 5.52
C LYS A 4 -4.92 19.02 5.46
N PHE A 5 -5.64 17.91 5.35
CA PHE A 5 -5.04 16.62 5.02
C PHE A 5 -4.60 16.61 3.55
N ASN A 6 -3.36 16.21 3.30
CA ASN A 6 -2.79 16.22 1.95
C ASN A 6 -2.65 14.79 1.40
N ILE A 7 -3.14 14.59 0.18
CA ILE A 7 -3.09 13.31 -0.54
C ILE A 7 -2.28 13.39 -1.84
N THR A 8 -1.79 14.59 -2.21
CA THR A 8 -1.05 14.81 -3.46
C THR A 8 0.22 15.60 -3.21
N GLY A 9 1.31 15.16 -3.83
CA GLY A 9 2.59 15.84 -3.76
C GLY A 9 3.21 15.90 -2.36
N THR A 10 4.06 16.91 -2.14
CA THR A 10 4.83 17.08 -0.91
C THR A 10 3.95 17.61 0.24
N CYS A 11 4.08 17.02 1.43
CA CYS A 11 3.48 17.56 2.65
C CYS A 11 4.35 18.66 3.27
N TYR A 12 3.71 19.74 3.71
CA TYR A 12 4.32 20.90 4.39
C TYR A 12 3.65 21.12 5.74
N PRO A 13 4.39 21.10 6.87
CA PRO A 13 3.81 21.21 8.22
C PRO A 13 3.01 22.49 8.45
N GLU A 14 3.35 23.57 7.76
CA GLU A 14 2.65 24.86 7.84
C GLU A 14 1.32 24.90 7.09
N LYS A 15 1.08 23.92 6.20
CA LYS A 15 -0.12 23.87 5.36
C LYS A 15 -0.95 22.61 5.56
N HIS A 16 -0.33 21.55 6.09
CA HIS A 16 -0.92 20.23 6.14
C HIS A 16 -0.83 19.61 7.53
N TYR A 17 -1.82 18.83 7.91
CA TYR A 17 -1.72 17.92 9.04
C TYR A 17 -0.77 16.80 8.63
N MET A 18 0.32 16.65 9.36
CA MET A 18 1.43 15.79 8.97
C MET A 18 1.96 15.03 10.19
N VAL A 19 2.33 13.78 10.00
CA VAL A 19 3.03 13.02 11.05
C VAL A 19 4.47 13.51 11.22
N ASP A 20 5.00 13.38 12.43
CA ASP A 20 6.42 13.63 12.68
C ASP A 20 7.29 12.56 12.01
N ILE A 21 8.17 13.00 11.13
CA ILE A 21 9.13 12.15 10.40
C ILE A 21 10.58 12.37 10.87
N SER A 22 10.81 13.09 11.95
CA SER A 22 12.15 13.49 12.43
C SER A 22 13.05 12.29 12.67
N GLU A 23 12.55 11.22 13.28
CA GLU A 23 13.31 9.98 13.48
C GLU A 23 13.76 9.35 12.16
N ARG A 24 12.86 9.33 11.16
CA ARG A 24 13.16 8.83 9.81
C ARG A 24 14.27 9.66 9.17
N LEU A 25 14.18 10.98 9.23
CA LEU A 25 15.19 11.88 8.68
C LEU A 25 16.55 11.68 9.36
N SER A 26 16.58 11.53 10.69
CA SER A 26 17.82 11.32 11.44
C SER A 26 18.50 9.98 11.09
N LYS A 27 17.72 8.91 10.84
CA LYS A 27 18.27 7.62 10.37
C LYS A 27 18.91 7.73 8.98
N ILE A 28 18.29 8.51 8.07
CA ILE A 28 18.88 8.72 6.73
C ILE A 28 20.12 9.61 6.84
N GLU A 29 20.09 10.64 7.68
CA GLU A 29 21.22 11.54 7.93
C GLU A 29 22.43 10.78 8.46
N SER A 30 22.26 9.87 9.42
CA SER A 30 23.37 9.02 9.90
C SER A 30 24.02 8.20 8.77
N LEU A 31 23.24 7.64 7.85
CA LEU A 31 23.79 6.93 6.69
C LEU A 31 24.56 7.88 5.74
N ILE A 32 24.12 9.13 5.60
CA ILE A 32 24.81 10.15 4.81
C ILE A 32 26.13 10.55 5.48
N GLU A 33 26.16 10.72 6.79
CA GLU A 33 27.36 11.01 7.58
C GLU A 33 28.41 9.90 7.41
N ASP A 34 27.97 8.63 7.39
CA ASP A 34 28.80 7.45 7.13
C ASP A 34 29.28 7.35 5.66
N GLY A 35 28.83 8.26 4.78
CA GLY A 35 29.19 8.27 3.36
C GLY A 35 28.52 7.17 2.55
N GLU A 36 27.38 6.63 3.01
CA GLU A 36 26.69 5.56 2.33
C GLU A 36 25.83 6.07 1.17
N TYR A 37 25.82 5.33 0.06
CA TYR A 37 24.82 5.49 -0.99
C TYR A 37 23.56 4.74 -0.59
N ILE A 38 22.37 5.29 -0.85
CA ILE A 38 21.13 4.85 -0.23
C ILE A 38 20.06 4.57 -1.30
N THR A 39 19.25 3.53 -1.10
CA THR A 39 18.02 3.32 -1.87
C THR A 39 16.79 3.39 -0.99
N ILE A 40 15.77 4.14 -1.43
CA ILE A 40 14.45 4.21 -0.80
C ILE A 40 13.42 3.60 -1.74
N ASN A 41 13.23 2.29 -1.61
CA ASN A 41 12.30 1.53 -2.44
C ASN A 41 10.98 1.33 -1.69
N ARG A 42 9.94 2.06 -2.09
CA ARG A 42 8.59 1.98 -1.49
C ARG A 42 7.53 2.18 -2.56
N GLY A 43 6.37 1.58 -2.36
CA GLY A 43 5.21 1.76 -3.21
C GLY A 43 4.89 3.24 -3.49
N ARG A 44 4.03 3.49 -4.46
CA ARG A 44 3.56 4.85 -4.76
C ARG A 44 2.87 5.45 -3.54
N GLN A 45 2.91 6.79 -3.43
CA GLN A 45 2.21 7.54 -2.37
C GLN A 45 2.59 7.12 -0.93
N TYR A 46 3.82 6.60 -0.77
CA TYR A 46 4.38 6.19 0.52
C TYR A 46 5.21 7.28 1.21
N GLY A 47 5.15 8.52 0.72
CA GLY A 47 5.82 9.67 1.30
C GLY A 47 7.30 9.82 0.95
N LYS A 48 7.81 9.15 -0.10
CA LYS A 48 9.21 9.26 -0.59
C LYS A 48 9.59 10.71 -0.85
N THR A 49 8.86 11.38 -1.74
CA THR A 49 9.10 12.78 -2.13
C THR A 49 9.06 13.74 -0.94
N THR A 50 8.10 13.55 -0.03
CA THR A 50 8.01 14.34 1.22
C THR A 50 9.25 14.11 2.09
N THR A 51 9.70 12.87 2.25
CA THR A 51 10.91 12.54 3.01
C THR A 51 12.15 13.19 2.39
N LEU A 52 12.33 13.08 1.06
CA LEU A 52 13.46 13.71 0.37
C LEU A 52 13.44 15.24 0.47
N TYR A 53 12.26 15.86 0.39
CA TYR A 53 12.12 17.31 0.54
C TYR A 53 12.57 17.80 1.93
N HIS A 54 12.04 17.18 2.99
CA HIS A 54 12.41 17.56 4.36
C HIS A 54 13.84 17.21 4.72
N LEU A 55 14.35 16.09 4.18
CA LEU A 55 15.76 15.72 4.30
C LEU A 55 16.65 16.78 3.66
N ALA A 56 16.37 17.17 2.41
CA ALA A 56 17.14 18.21 1.73
C ALA A 56 17.16 19.52 2.52
N LYS A 57 16.02 19.92 3.11
CA LYS A 57 15.92 21.12 3.93
C LYS A 57 16.75 21.01 5.22
N LYS A 58 16.74 19.84 5.88
CA LYS A 58 17.51 19.58 7.09
C LYS A 58 19.03 19.59 6.83
N LEU A 59 19.45 19.06 5.69
CA LEU A 59 20.88 18.90 5.35
C LEU A 59 21.55 20.20 4.87
N GLN A 60 20.83 21.27 4.53
CA GLN A 60 21.38 22.50 3.93
C GLN A 60 22.43 23.21 4.79
N GLU A 61 22.39 23.02 6.11
CA GLU A 61 23.38 23.61 7.02
C GLU A 61 24.78 23.02 6.80
N ASN A 62 24.88 21.70 6.54
CA ASN A 62 26.14 20.97 6.49
C ASN A 62 26.54 20.53 5.08
N TYR A 63 25.59 20.47 4.14
CA TYR A 63 25.78 19.93 2.80
C TYR A 63 25.27 20.87 1.71
N VAL A 64 25.83 20.73 0.50
CA VAL A 64 25.16 21.20 -0.72
C VAL A 64 24.28 20.07 -1.23
N VAL A 65 22.97 20.29 -1.29
CA VAL A 65 22.00 19.23 -1.63
C VAL A 65 21.36 19.48 -2.97
N PHE A 66 21.54 18.55 -3.90
CA PHE A 66 20.83 18.48 -5.17
C PHE A 66 19.69 17.47 -5.09
N SER A 67 18.46 17.98 -4.98
CA SER A 67 17.27 17.15 -5.00
C SER A 67 16.57 17.27 -6.36
N ILE A 68 16.78 16.29 -7.23
CA ILE A 68 16.24 16.23 -8.58
C ILE A 68 15.19 15.12 -8.72
N SER A 69 14.36 15.19 -9.75
CA SER A 69 13.37 14.15 -10.07
C SER A 69 13.43 13.82 -11.56
N PHE A 70 13.27 12.55 -11.86
CA PHE A 70 13.17 12.06 -13.24
C PHE A 70 11.71 12.03 -13.76
N GLU A 71 10.73 12.42 -12.95
CA GLU A 71 9.31 12.43 -13.34
C GLU A 71 9.03 13.27 -14.58
N ALA A 72 9.70 14.42 -14.71
CA ALA A 72 9.49 15.37 -15.79
C ALA A 72 10.61 15.32 -16.85
N LEU A 73 11.27 14.19 -17.00
CA LEU A 73 12.22 13.96 -18.10
C LEU A 73 11.51 13.16 -19.20
N ASP A 74 11.61 13.65 -20.43
CA ASP A 74 11.12 12.96 -21.61
C ASP A 74 12.02 11.77 -21.95
N ASP A 75 11.49 10.79 -22.67
CA ASP A 75 12.24 9.59 -23.09
C ASP A 75 13.53 9.93 -23.84
N CYS A 76 13.54 11.02 -24.62
CA CYS A 76 14.72 11.52 -25.30
C CYS A 76 15.87 11.89 -24.37
N ALA A 77 15.62 12.23 -23.10
CA ALA A 77 16.67 12.46 -22.11
C ALA A 77 17.42 11.16 -21.74
N PHE A 78 16.79 10.01 -21.93
CA PHE A 78 17.37 8.69 -21.60
C PHE A 78 17.94 7.96 -22.81
N GLU A 79 17.81 8.46 -24.05
CA GLU A 79 18.28 7.79 -25.27
C GLU A 79 19.77 7.51 -25.28
N SER A 80 20.57 8.40 -24.71
CA SER A 80 22.01 8.22 -24.60
C SER A 80 22.55 8.62 -23.22
N THR A 81 23.70 8.09 -22.86
CA THR A 81 24.38 8.43 -21.61
C THR A 81 24.74 9.92 -21.54
N GLU A 82 25.12 10.47 -22.69
CA GLU A 82 25.53 11.86 -22.85
C GLU A 82 24.34 12.83 -22.68
N THR A 83 23.16 12.44 -23.18
CA THR A 83 21.92 13.22 -23.02
C THR A 83 21.47 13.19 -21.57
N LEU A 84 21.52 12.02 -20.94
CA LEU A 84 21.13 11.86 -19.53
C LEU A 84 22.08 12.64 -18.60
N ALA A 85 23.40 12.59 -18.87
CA ALA A 85 24.39 13.38 -18.12
C ALA A 85 24.09 14.88 -18.20
N TYR A 86 23.81 15.40 -19.41
CA TYR A 86 23.42 16.79 -19.61
C TYR A 86 22.13 17.13 -18.81
N SER A 87 21.10 16.29 -18.90
CA SER A 87 19.84 16.48 -18.21
C SER A 87 19.99 16.50 -16.68
N ILE A 88 20.87 15.66 -16.13
CA ILE A 88 21.19 15.67 -14.69
C ILE A 88 21.84 17.01 -14.30
N VAL A 89 22.85 17.49 -15.04
CA VAL A 89 23.52 18.77 -14.75
C VAL A 89 22.53 19.94 -14.88
N GLU A 90 21.69 19.92 -15.90
CA GLU A 90 20.64 20.94 -16.07
C GLU A 90 19.64 20.95 -14.90
N LYS A 91 19.18 19.78 -14.44
CA LYS A 91 18.32 19.67 -13.25
C LYS A 91 19.02 20.17 -11.98
N MET A 92 20.32 19.86 -11.81
CA MET A 92 21.10 20.41 -10.71
C MET A 92 21.15 21.95 -10.78
N TRP A 93 21.34 22.54 -11.97
CA TRP A 93 21.30 23.99 -12.17
C TRP A 93 19.95 24.58 -11.79
N GLN A 94 18.84 23.99 -12.25
CA GLN A 94 17.49 24.47 -11.96
C GLN A 94 17.20 24.50 -10.44
N LYS A 95 17.83 23.62 -9.66
CA LYS A 95 17.68 23.58 -8.20
C LYS A 95 18.57 24.61 -7.52
N ILE A 96 19.87 24.61 -7.82
CA ILE A 96 20.83 25.44 -7.08
C ILE A 96 20.66 26.93 -7.35
N LYS A 97 20.24 27.34 -8.54
CA LYS A 97 20.05 28.77 -8.87
C LYS A 97 19.03 29.48 -7.97
N LYS A 98 18.15 28.72 -7.30
CA LYS A 98 17.10 29.22 -6.40
C LYS A 98 17.54 29.25 -4.92
N ILE A 99 18.70 28.69 -4.60
CA ILE A 99 19.22 28.62 -3.24
C ILE A 99 19.94 29.96 -2.95
N GLU A 100 19.75 30.48 -1.73
CA GLU A 100 20.47 31.67 -1.28
C GLU A 100 21.98 31.45 -1.31
N ASN A 101 22.71 32.49 -1.71
CA ASN A 101 24.14 32.40 -1.93
C ASN A 101 24.89 32.27 -0.62
N ASN A 102 25.77 31.29 -0.57
CA ASN A 102 26.91 31.17 0.31
C ASN A 102 28.10 30.68 -0.51
N ASN A 103 29.30 30.70 0.04
CA ASN A 103 30.54 30.39 -0.71
C ASN A 103 30.47 29.02 -1.43
N ALA A 104 29.93 28.00 -0.76
CA ALA A 104 29.81 26.65 -1.35
C ALA A 104 28.78 26.61 -2.48
N VAL A 105 27.64 27.30 -2.32
CA VAL A 105 26.57 27.39 -3.34
C VAL A 105 27.06 28.20 -4.53
N GLU A 106 27.82 29.28 -4.32
CA GLU A 106 28.38 30.08 -5.42
C GLU A 106 29.39 29.31 -6.25
N CYS A 107 30.28 28.55 -5.59
CA CYS A 107 31.22 27.67 -6.25
C CYS A 107 30.49 26.62 -7.11
N ALA A 108 29.49 25.94 -6.54
CA ALA A 108 28.71 24.97 -7.28
C ALA A 108 27.94 25.60 -8.46
N LYS A 109 27.34 26.78 -8.28
CA LYS A 109 26.69 27.53 -9.37
C LYS A 109 27.65 27.81 -10.52
N LYS A 110 28.88 28.26 -10.20
CA LYS A 110 29.90 28.56 -11.22
C LYS A 110 30.27 27.32 -12.02
N ILE A 111 30.64 26.21 -11.37
CA ILE A 111 31.06 24.98 -12.05
C ILE A 111 29.95 24.43 -12.93
N ILE A 112 28.70 24.40 -12.43
CA ILE A 112 27.56 23.91 -13.20
C ILE A 112 27.29 24.81 -14.40
N ASN A 113 27.32 26.14 -14.23
CA ASN A 113 27.11 27.10 -15.32
C ASN A 113 28.17 26.97 -16.39
N ASP A 114 29.45 26.94 -16.01
CA ASP A 114 30.58 26.79 -16.93
C ASP A 114 30.47 25.47 -17.75
N THR A 115 29.97 24.41 -17.11
CA THR A 115 29.73 23.13 -17.78
C THR A 115 28.59 23.24 -18.79
N LEU A 116 27.48 23.90 -18.44
CA LEU A 116 26.33 24.09 -19.34
C LEU A 116 26.61 25.08 -20.48
N GLU A 117 27.52 26.05 -20.28
CA GLU A 117 27.99 26.94 -21.35
C GLU A 117 28.90 26.19 -22.34
N LYS A 118 29.71 25.26 -21.86
CA LYS A 118 30.59 24.42 -22.66
C LYS A 118 29.86 23.36 -23.47
N TYR A 119 28.81 22.78 -22.90
CA TYR A 119 28.03 21.69 -23.48
C TYR A 119 26.58 22.11 -23.65
N THR A 120 26.16 22.25 -24.91
CA THR A 120 24.76 22.56 -25.24
C THR A 120 23.92 21.28 -25.29
N GLN A 121 22.59 21.44 -25.32
CA GLN A 121 21.66 20.32 -25.51
C GLN A 121 21.95 19.49 -26.79
N LYS A 122 22.59 20.13 -27.81
CA LYS A 122 23.02 19.43 -29.05
C LYS A 122 24.33 18.69 -28.89
N GLU A 123 25.29 19.26 -28.14
CA GLU A 123 26.64 18.69 -27.98
C GLU A 123 26.73 17.63 -26.90
N LYS A 124 25.78 17.65 -25.94
CA LYS A 124 25.66 16.67 -24.86
C LYS A 124 26.94 16.53 -24.01
N ILE A 125 26.91 15.87 -22.86
CA ILE A 125 28.08 15.72 -21.98
C ILE A 125 28.61 14.28 -22.09
N PRO A 126 29.80 14.03 -22.65
CA PRO A 126 30.40 12.70 -22.66
C PRO A 126 30.55 12.15 -21.24
N LEU A 127 30.37 10.82 -21.05
CA LEU A 127 30.40 10.17 -19.74
C LEU A 127 31.70 10.46 -18.97
N THR A 128 32.87 10.49 -19.67
CA THR A 128 34.15 10.85 -19.06
C THR A 128 34.15 12.28 -18.55
N LYS A 129 33.53 13.21 -19.30
CA LYS A 129 33.45 14.62 -18.89
C LYS A 129 32.41 14.84 -17.78
N PHE A 130 31.38 14.02 -17.73
CA PHE A 130 30.47 13.98 -16.58
C PHE A 130 31.18 13.44 -15.33
N SER A 131 32.09 12.47 -15.49
CA SER A 131 32.93 12.01 -14.39
C SER A 131 33.87 13.13 -13.88
N ASP A 132 34.54 13.85 -14.78
CA ASP A 132 35.40 15.00 -14.43
C ASP A 132 34.59 16.07 -13.70
N PHE A 133 33.41 16.45 -14.26
CA PHE A 133 32.48 17.39 -13.64
C PHE A 133 32.12 17.03 -12.18
N ILE A 134 31.82 15.75 -11.90
CA ILE A 134 31.49 15.33 -10.53
C ILE A 134 32.70 15.54 -9.62
N SER A 135 33.92 15.20 -10.07
CA SER A 135 35.13 15.38 -9.26
C SER A 135 35.42 16.85 -9.00
N ASP A 136 35.43 17.68 -10.04
CA ASP A 136 35.66 19.13 -9.94
C ASP A 136 34.65 19.79 -9.00
N LEU A 137 33.35 19.41 -9.13
CA LEU A 137 32.28 19.91 -8.28
C LEU A 137 32.49 19.55 -6.81
N CYS A 138 32.90 18.31 -6.54
CA CYS A 138 33.09 17.83 -5.16
C CYS A 138 34.42 18.30 -4.54
N GLU A 139 35.44 18.54 -5.33
CA GLU A 139 36.74 19.02 -4.87
C GLU A 139 36.68 20.52 -4.54
N ASP A 140 36.10 21.32 -5.42
CA ASP A 140 36.11 22.76 -5.28
C ASP A 140 35.07 23.31 -4.29
N CYS A 141 33.97 22.56 -4.02
CA CYS A 141 32.95 22.98 -3.06
C CYS A 141 33.44 22.78 -1.62
N GLN A 142 33.30 23.82 -0.80
CA GLN A 142 33.72 23.81 0.62
C GLN A 142 32.85 22.92 1.51
N LYS A 143 31.69 22.47 1.04
CA LYS A 143 30.78 21.56 1.75
C LYS A 143 30.61 20.26 0.95
N PRO A 144 30.52 19.10 1.64
CA PRO A 144 30.21 17.84 0.95
C PRO A 144 28.87 17.92 0.22
N ILE A 145 28.76 17.18 -0.87
CA ILE A 145 27.62 17.22 -1.78
C ILE A 145 26.76 15.98 -1.64
N VAL A 146 25.46 16.15 -1.49
CA VAL A 146 24.46 15.07 -1.49
C VAL A 146 23.58 15.19 -2.73
N LEU A 147 23.49 14.12 -3.50
CA LEU A 147 22.59 14.02 -4.65
C LEU A 147 21.39 13.11 -4.31
N THR A 148 20.17 13.62 -4.43
CA THR A 148 18.97 12.80 -4.32
C THR A 148 18.22 12.79 -5.66
N ILE A 149 17.83 11.61 -6.13
CA ILE A 149 17.08 11.43 -7.38
C ILE A 149 15.77 10.70 -7.05
N ASP A 150 14.67 11.39 -7.25
CA ASP A 150 13.32 10.81 -7.07
C ASP A 150 12.78 10.28 -8.40
N GLU A 151 11.82 9.34 -8.35
CA GLU A 151 11.15 8.68 -9.48
C GLU A 151 12.15 8.05 -10.47
N VAL A 152 13.19 7.37 -9.94
CA VAL A 152 14.20 6.67 -10.75
C VAL A 152 13.62 5.53 -11.59
N ASP A 153 12.39 5.12 -11.32
CA ASP A 153 11.68 4.11 -12.08
C ASP A 153 11.49 4.48 -13.56
N ASN A 154 11.36 5.78 -13.85
CA ASN A 154 11.25 6.29 -15.23
C ASN A 154 12.51 6.02 -16.05
N ALA A 155 13.68 5.96 -15.39
CA ALA A 155 14.95 5.63 -16.03
C ALA A 155 15.24 4.12 -16.09
N SER A 156 14.41 3.30 -15.44
CA SER A 156 14.69 1.88 -15.18
C SER A 156 14.84 1.00 -16.43
N MET A 157 14.26 1.42 -17.55
CA MET A 157 14.26 0.71 -18.82
C MET A 157 15.45 1.05 -19.73
N PHE A 158 16.26 2.07 -19.38
CA PHE A 158 17.27 2.65 -20.26
C PHE A 158 18.70 2.23 -19.86
N ASP A 159 19.46 1.74 -20.84
CA ASP A 159 20.87 1.38 -20.66
C ASP A 159 21.75 2.58 -20.25
N SER A 160 21.37 3.79 -20.65
CA SER A 160 22.03 5.04 -20.28
C SER A 160 22.08 5.24 -18.77
N PHE A 161 20.97 4.99 -18.08
CA PHE A 161 20.91 5.08 -16.63
C PHE A 161 21.79 4.03 -15.95
N ILE A 162 21.81 2.80 -16.48
CA ILE A 162 22.69 1.74 -15.97
C ILE A 162 24.17 2.15 -16.06
N LYS A 163 24.56 2.85 -17.14
CA LYS A 163 25.95 3.35 -17.30
C LYS A 163 26.27 4.48 -16.31
N ILE A 164 25.30 5.39 -16.05
CA ILE A 164 25.45 6.42 -14.99
C ILE A 164 25.61 5.74 -13.61
N LEU A 165 24.82 4.72 -13.29
CA LEU A 165 24.95 3.99 -12.04
C LEU A 165 26.32 3.30 -11.91
N ARG A 166 26.87 2.77 -13.01
CA ARG A 166 28.23 2.20 -13.02
C ARG A 166 29.30 3.25 -12.77
N LEU A 167 29.17 4.43 -13.35
CA LEU A 167 30.07 5.55 -13.10
C LEU A 167 30.03 5.97 -11.62
N LEU A 168 28.83 6.16 -11.07
CA LEU A 168 28.67 6.54 -9.66
C LEU A 168 29.23 5.44 -8.71
N ARG A 169 29.05 4.18 -9.08
CA ARG A 169 29.66 3.06 -8.35
C ARG A 169 31.17 3.08 -8.40
N ASP A 170 31.76 3.29 -9.57
CA ASP A 170 33.23 3.38 -9.72
C ASP A 170 33.79 4.50 -8.85
N LYS A 171 33.19 5.68 -8.89
CA LYS A 171 33.56 6.80 -8.02
C LYS A 171 33.41 6.49 -6.54
N TYR A 172 32.33 5.81 -6.13
CA TYR A 172 32.12 5.39 -4.74
C TYR A 172 33.21 4.44 -4.26
N LEU A 173 33.62 3.48 -5.08
CA LEU A 173 34.64 2.52 -4.72
C LEU A 173 36.05 3.17 -4.63
N ASN A 174 36.30 4.25 -5.38
CA ASN A 174 37.54 5.00 -5.40
C ASN A 174 37.46 6.33 -4.61
N ARG A 175 36.45 6.48 -3.71
CA ARG A 175 36.18 7.76 -3.04
C ARG A 175 37.29 8.27 -2.11
N ASN A 176 38.21 7.41 -1.73
CA ASN A 176 39.36 7.81 -0.93
C ASN A 176 40.41 8.59 -1.77
N ASP A 177 40.46 8.33 -3.07
CA ASP A 177 41.46 8.89 -3.98
C ASP A 177 40.87 9.88 -4.97
N ILE A 178 39.53 9.76 -5.26
CA ILE A 178 38.84 10.56 -6.26
C ILE A 178 37.65 11.27 -5.59
N PRO A 179 37.62 12.61 -5.61
CA PRO A 179 36.47 13.37 -5.07
C PRO A 179 35.17 12.95 -5.72
N THR A 180 34.15 12.69 -4.90
CA THR A 180 32.80 12.29 -5.32
C THR A 180 31.74 12.73 -4.31
N PHE A 181 30.48 12.50 -4.63
CA PHE A 181 29.37 12.80 -3.74
C PHE A 181 29.54 12.11 -2.38
N GLN A 182 29.26 12.83 -1.30
CA GLN A 182 29.19 12.28 0.05
C GLN A 182 28.14 11.16 0.13
N SER A 183 26.99 11.39 -0.48
CA SER A 183 25.95 10.37 -0.60
C SER A 183 25.12 10.57 -1.86
N VAL A 184 24.63 9.46 -2.41
CA VAL A 184 23.65 9.44 -3.50
C VAL A 184 22.44 8.66 -3.03
N ILE A 185 21.25 9.29 -3.02
CA ILE A 185 19.98 8.68 -2.61
C ILE A 185 19.10 8.50 -3.84
N LEU A 186 18.77 7.25 -4.15
CA LEU A 186 17.84 6.91 -5.23
C LEU A 186 16.51 6.48 -4.64
N ALA A 187 15.42 7.18 -5.03
CA ALA A 187 14.08 6.86 -4.58
C ALA A 187 13.19 6.41 -5.75
N GLY A 188 12.48 5.31 -5.55
CA GLY A 188 11.59 4.71 -6.54
C GLY A 188 10.70 3.63 -5.96
N VAL A 189 9.93 2.98 -6.82
CA VAL A 189 9.10 1.84 -6.45
C VAL A 189 9.89 0.54 -6.59
N TYR A 190 10.61 0.38 -7.70
CA TYR A 190 11.35 -0.83 -7.99
C TYR A 190 12.70 -0.88 -7.26
N ASP A 191 13.08 -2.08 -6.85
CA ASP A 191 14.46 -2.29 -6.41
C ASP A 191 15.40 -2.13 -7.61
N ILE A 192 16.24 -1.10 -7.53
CA ILE A 192 17.24 -0.79 -8.56
C ILE A 192 18.21 -1.96 -8.78
N LYS A 193 18.38 -2.82 -7.77
CA LYS A 193 19.18 -4.05 -7.90
C LYS A 193 18.56 -5.04 -8.90
N ASN A 194 17.24 -4.98 -9.12
CA ASN A 194 16.50 -5.88 -10.00
C ASN A 194 16.09 -5.24 -11.34
N LEU A 195 16.56 -4.04 -11.68
CA LEU A 195 16.16 -3.31 -12.89
C LEU A 195 16.37 -4.10 -14.20
N LYS A 196 17.41 -4.92 -14.27
CA LYS A 196 17.73 -5.70 -15.48
C LYS A 196 16.72 -6.79 -15.83
N LEU A 197 15.99 -7.32 -14.84
CA LEU A 197 14.94 -8.32 -15.08
C LEU A 197 13.81 -7.78 -15.96
N LYS A 198 13.64 -6.45 -16.02
CA LYS A 198 12.63 -5.78 -16.83
C LYS A 198 13.14 -5.41 -18.23
N VAL A 199 14.43 -5.07 -18.35
CA VAL A 199 15.04 -4.56 -19.61
C VAL A 199 15.33 -5.68 -20.62
N ARG A 200 15.61 -6.91 -20.16
CA ARG A 200 15.92 -8.07 -21.04
C ARG A 200 15.44 -9.36 -20.38
N PRO A 201 14.17 -9.75 -20.60
CA PRO A 201 13.65 -11.02 -20.09
C PRO A 201 14.41 -12.26 -20.62
N ASP A 202 14.99 -12.15 -21.82
CA ASP A 202 15.66 -13.25 -22.54
C ASP A 202 17.18 -13.24 -22.48
N ALA A 203 17.79 -12.28 -21.76
CA ALA A 203 19.23 -12.26 -21.59
C ALA A 203 19.65 -13.24 -20.49
N ASP A 204 20.10 -14.42 -20.92
CA ASP A 204 20.78 -15.41 -20.07
C ASP A 204 21.88 -14.77 -19.21
N HIS A 205 21.75 -15.05 -17.91
CA HIS A 205 22.78 -15.10 -16.88
C HIS A 205 23.75 -13.92 -16.60
N GLN A 206 23.82 -13.60 -15.32
CA GLN A 206 24.95 -12.94 -14.62
C GLN A 206 25.18 -11.46 -14.93
N TYR A 207 24.36 -10.59 -14.32
CA TYR A 207 24.91 -9.27 -14.02
C TYR A 207 24.48 -8.84 -12.62
N ASN A 208 25.45 -8.80 -11.71
CA ASN A 208 25.29 -8.06 -10.46
C ASN A 208 24.81 -6.65 -10.78
N SER A 209 23.80 -6.19 -10.08
CA SER A 209 23.33 -4.81 -10.23
C SER A 209 24.50 -3.83 -10.08
N PRO A 210 24.63 -2.81 -10.93
CA PRO A 210 25.63 -1.78 -10.74
C PRO A 210 25.45 -1.00 -9.43
N TRP A 211 24.31 -1.15 -8.76
CA TRP A 211 23.97 -0.44 -7.53
C TRP A 211 24.03 -1.31 -6.27
N ASN A 212 24.78 -2.40 -6.29
CA ASN A 212 24.97 -3.29 -5.15
C ASN A 212 25.77 -2.67 -3.98
N ILE A 213 26.34 -1.48 -4.18
CA ILE A 213 27.02 -0.67 -3.16
C ILE A 213 26.04 0.06 -2.23
N ALA A 214 24.80 0.29 -2.69
CA ALA A 214 23.87 1.10 -1.93
C ALA A 214 23.23 0.31 -0.77
N VAL A 215 23.09 0.99 0.36
CA VAL A 215 22.39 0.51 1.53
C VAL A 215 20.87 0.72 1.32
N PRO A 216 20.03 -0.33 1.39
CA PRO A 216 18.60 -0.16 1.34
C PRO A 216 18.11 0.48 2.64
N PHE A 217 17.30 1.54 2.55
CA PHE A 217 16.64 2.12 3.71
C PHE A 217 15.53 1.20 4.18
N LYS A 218 15.81 0.45 5.26
CA LYS A 218 14.92 -0.62 5.77
C LYS A 218 13.85 -0.13 6.75
N SER A 219 13.95 1.11 7.26
CA SER A 219 12.95 1.63 8.21
C SER A 219 11.56 1.65 7.58
N ASP A 220 10.57 1.21 8.34
CA ASP A 220 9.19 1.32 7.94
C ASP A 220 8.79 2.79 7.74
N MET A 221 8.15 3.08 6.63
CA MET A 221 7.64 4.41 6.31
C MET A 221 6.13 4.54 6.55
N SER A 222 5.47 3.46 7.01
CA SER A 222 4.07 3.50 7.45
C SER A 222 3.92 4.40 8.68
N PHE A 223 2.73 4.93 8.87
CA PHE A 223 2.41 5.70 10.07
C PHE A 223 2.01 4.75 11.20
N SER A 224 2.72 4.83 12.32
CA SER A 224 2.31 4.12 13.53
C SER A 224 1.00 4.71 14.08
N LYS A 225 0.30 3.95 14.93
CA LYS A 225 -0.89 4.44 15.65
C LYS A 225 -0.58 5.73 16.44
N THR A 226 0.60 5.81 17.02
CA THR A 226 1.07 7.01 17.76
C THR A 226 1.26 8.22 16.83
N GLN A 227 1.88 8.02 15.66
CA GLN A 227 2.07 9.08 14.68
C GLN A 227 0.74 9.57 14.10
N THR A 228 -0.18 8.65 13.80
CA THR A 228 -1.53 9.01 13.38
C THR A 228 -2.26 9.80 14.47
N ALA A 229 -2.14 9.39 15.75
CA ALA A 229 -2.73 10.11 16.88
C ALA A 229 -2.14 11.53 17.03
N GLN A 230 -0.84 11.71 16.84
CA GLN A 230 -0.21 13.04 16.86
C GLN A 230 -0.76 13.96 15.77
N MET A 231 -0.88 13.45 14.53
CA MET A 231 -1.47 14.19 13.41
C MET A 231 -2.93 14.59 13.69
N LEU A 232 -3.71 13.68 14.29
CA LEU A 232 -5.09 13.97 14.69
C LEU A 232 -5.18 14.93 15.88
N THR A 233 -4.17 14.96 16.75
CA THR A 233 -4.09 15.94 17.84
C THR A 233 -3.95 17.37 17.29
N ASP A 234 -3.13 17.56 16.25
CA ASP A 234 -3.01 18.86 15.58
C ASP A 234 -4.36 19.29 14.97
N TYR A 235 -5.06 18.34 14.32
CA TYR A 235 -6.39 18.59 13.78
C TYR A 235 -7.42 18.94 14.86
N GLU A 236 -7.45 18.18 15.96
CA GLU A 236 -8.37 18.41 17.08
C GLU A 236 -8.13 19.76 17.76
N ASN A 237 -6.88 20.20 17.87
CA ASN A 237 -6.54 21.53 18.41
C ASN A 237 -7.15 22.66 17.56
N ASP A 238 -7.19 22.50 16.24
CA ASP A 238 -7.72 23.50 15.32
C ASP A 238 -9.25 23.45 15.22
N HIS A 239 -9.86 22.24 15.23
CA HIS A 239 -11.29 22.04 14.90
C HIS A 239 -12.18 21.73 16.10
N LYS A 240 -11.64 21.24 17.23
CA LYS A 240 -12.35 20.94 18.49
C LYS A 240 -13.58 20.05 18.30
N THR A 241 -13.38 18.93 17.60
CA THR A 241 -14.45 17.99 17.25
C THR A 241 -14.94 17.16 18.44
N GLY A 242 -14.14 17.05 19.50
CA GLY A 242 -14.42 16.20 20.67
C GLY A 242 -14.11 14.71 20.42
N MET A 243 -13.33 14.38 19.37
CA MET A 243 -13.00 12.98 19.04
C MET A 243 -12.15 12.30 20.12
N ASN A 244 -12.34 11.00 20.27
CA ASN A 244 -11.40 10.16 20.99
C ASN A 244 -10.20 9.83 20.08
N ILE A 245 -9.16 10.66 20.13
CA ILE A 245 -7.98 10.60 19.24
C ILE A 245 -7.37 9.20 19.21
N SER A 246 -7.19 8.55 20.37
CA SER A 246 -6.57 7.21 20.43
C SER A 246 -7.41 6.14 19.76
N GLU A 247 -8.72 6.18 19.91
CA GLU A 247 -9.67 5.26 19.29
C GLU A 247 -9.70 5.47 17.78
N ILE A 248 -9.83 6.72 17.33
CA ILE A 248 -9.88 7.08 15.90
C ILE A 248 -8.56 6.70 15.21
N ALA A 249 -7.40 7.03 15.80
CA ALA A 249 -6.11 6.63 15.26
C ALA A 249 -5.97 5.11 15.15
N SER A 250 -6.45 4.35 16.14
CA SER A 250 -6.43 2.90 16.09
C SER A 250 -7.32 2.37 14.96
N LEU A 251 -8.56 2.87 14.82
CA LEU A 251 -9.49 2.45 13.78
C LEU A 251 -8.97 2.75 12.38
N ILE A 252 -8.44 3.96 12.14
CA ILE A 252 -7.83 4.31 10.86
C ILE A 252 -6.66 3.38 10.54
N ASN A 253 -5.81 3.09 11.54
CA ASN A 253 -4.65 2.22 11.35
C ASN A 253 -5.06 0.76 11.07
N ASP A 254 -6.15 0.28 11.68
CA ASP A 254 -6.68 -1.07 11.46
C ASP A 254 -7.17 -1.28 10.01
N TYR A 255 -7.69 -0.23 9.35
CA TYR A 255 -8.04 -0.28 7.93
C TYR A 255 -6.85 -0.11 7.00
N THR A 256 -5.89 0.75 7.36
CA THR A 256 -4.84 1.23 6.45
C THR A 256 -3.48 0.58 6.68
N SER A 257 -3.28 -0.11 7.80
CA SER A 257 -1.96 -0.55 8.29
C SER A 257 -0.93 0.60 8.29
N GLY A 258 -1.40 1.83 8.48
CA GLY A 258 -0.57 3.03 8.47
C GLY A 258 -0.09 3.48 7.10
N TYR A 259 -0.65 2.97 6.01
CA TYR A 259 -0.28 3.41 4.66
C TYR A 259 -0.51 4.93 4.50
N PRO A 260 0.52 5.74 4.26
CA PRO A 260 0.43 7.21 4.38
C PRO A 260 -0.70 7.85 3.59
N PHE A 261 -0.85 7.46 2.32
CA PHE A 261 -1.94 7.94 1.47
C PHE A 261 -3.32 7.56 2.02
N LEU A 262 -3.50 6.30 2.42
CA LEU A 262 -4.79 5.81 2.91
C LEU A 262 -5.19 6.47 4.23
N VAL A 263 -4.24 6.68 5.14
CA VAL A 263 -4.46 7.42 6.39
C VAL A 263 -4.92 8.84 6.09
N SER A 264 -4.16 9.58 5.27
CA SER A 264 -4.49 10.96 4.91
C SER A 264 -5.82 11.06 4.14
N LYS A 265 -6.10 10.09 3.25
CA LYS A 265 -7.33 10.07 2.44
C LYS A 265 -8.56 9.80 3.28
N LEU A 266 -8.50 8.88 4.25
CA LEU A 266 -9.62 8.66 5.17
C LEU A 266 -9.89 9.91 6.02
N CYS A 267 -8.84 10.52 6.57
CA CYS A 267 -8.98 11.76 7.33
C CYS A 267 -9.59 12.88 6.47
N LEU A 268 -9.14 13.03 5.22
CA LEU A 268 -9.68 14.01 4.28
C LEU A 268 -11.18 13.77 3.99
N LEU A 269 -11.57 12.52 3.76
CA LEU A 269 -12.97 12.18 3.49
C LEU A 269 -13.87 12.46 4.70
N ILE A 270 -13.39 12.15 5.92
CA ILE A 270 -14.15 12.43 7.14
C ILE A 270 -14.38 13.94 7.29
N ASP A 271 -13.35 14.74 7.01
CA ASP A 271 -13.37 16.20 7.10
C ASP A 271 -14.28 16.83 6.02
N GLU A 272 -14.04 16.52 4.74
CA GLU A 272 -14.73 17.13 3.60
C GLU A 272 -16.21 16.74 3.53
N GLU A 273 -16.55 15.49 3.86
CA GLU A 273 -17.92 14.96 3.80
C GLU A 273 -18.69 15.12 5.14
N ASN A 274 -18.03 15.72 6.16
CA ASN A 274 -18.61 15.93 7.50
C ASN A 274 -19.19 14.63 8.13
N LEU A 275 -18.45 13.52 8.00
CA LEU A 275 -18.95 12.19 8.42
C LEU A 275 -18.92 11.95 9.93
N GLY A 276 -18.30 12.85 10.69
CA GLY A 276 -18.07 12.70 12.12
C GLY A 276 -16.82 11.85 12.45
N TRP A 277 -16.10 12.28 13.50
CA TRP A 277 -14.88 11.61 13.96
C TRP A 277 -15.22 10.51 14.96
N ASN A 278 -15.89 9.47 14.49
CA ASN A 278 -16.30 8.29 15.23
C ASN A 278 -16.20 7.04 14.34
N LYS A 279 -16.53 5.88 14.88
CA LYS A 279 -16.46 4.61 14.16
C LYS A 279 -17.32 4.63 12.89
N GLU A 280 -18.53 5.12 12.99
CA GLU A 280 -19.51 5.18 11.88
C GLU A 280 -18.99 6.08 10.75
N GLY A 281 -18.39 7.22 11.08
CA GLY A 281 -17.81 8.14 10.10
C GLY A 281 -16.60 7.51 9.37
N ILE A 282 -15.75 6.77 10.07
CA ILE A 282 -14.63 6.04 9.45
C ILE A 282 -15.18 4.96 8.50
N GLU A 283 -16.17 4.17 8.92
CA GLU A 283 -16.77 3.15 8.07
C GLU A 283 -17.40 3.75 6.81
N GLN A 284 -18.04 4.92 6.91
CA GLN A 284 -18.57 5.65 5.76
C GLN A 284 -17.45 6.17 4.84
N ALA A 285 -16.38 6.73 5.39
CA ALA A 285 -15.21 7.17 4.63
C ALA A 285 -14.58 6.00 3.84
N VAL A 286 -14.45 4.82 4.46
CA VAL A 286 -13.98 3.61 3.79
C VAL A 286 -14.91 3.20 2.64
N LYS A 287 -16.24 3.27 2.83
CA LYS A 287 -17.23 2.98 1.77
C LYS A 287 -17.09 3.92 0.58
N ILE A 288 -16.91 5.22 0.85
CA ILE A 288 -16.71 6.23 -0.20
C ILE A 288 -15.40 5.93 -0.93
N LEU A 289 -14.31 5.75 -0.20
CA LEU A 289 -12.99 5.45 -0.77
C LEU A 289 -13.01 4.23 -1.71
N LEU A 290 -13.67 3.14 -1.29
CA LEU A 290 -13.75 1.91 -2.10
C LEU A 290 -14.54 2.07 -3.41
N LYS A 291 -15.37 3.10 -3.53
CA LYS A 291 -16.14 3.42 -4.75
C LYS A 291 -15.41 4.42 -5.64
N GLU A 292 -14.39 5.10 -5.14
CA GLU A 292 -13.65 6.08 -5.93
C GLU A 292 -12.82 5.43 -7.03
N ASN A 293 -12.69 6.16 -8.14
CA ASN A 293 -11.64 6.00 -9.12
C ASN A 293 -10.54 7.01 -8.79
N ASN A 294 -9.45 6.54 -8.18
CA ASN A 294 -8.33 7.38 -7.82
C ASN A 294 -7.02 6.73 -8.27
N THR A 295 -5.97 7.54 -8.34
CA THR A 295 -4.65 7.11 -8.85
C THR A 295 -4.05 5.92 -8.09
N PHE A 296 -4.41 5.72 -6.83
CA PHE A 296 -3.95 4.58 -6.02
C PHE A 296 -4.58 3.27 -6.51
N PHE A 297 -5.89 3.24 -6.73
CA PHE A 297 -6.58 2.07 -7.25
C PHE A 297 -6.35 1.85 -8.75
N ASP A 298 -6.17 2.93 -9.52
CA ASP A 298 -5.78 2.82 -10.93
C ASP A 298 -4.41 2.16 -11.08
N ASP A 299 -3.43 2.51 -10.22
CA ASP A 299 -2.13 1.84 -10.20
C ASP A 299 -2.25 0.37 -9.79
N LEU A 300 -3.09 0.05 -8.79
CA LEU A 300 -3.38 -1.34 -8.40
C LEU A 300 -3.94 -2.14 -9.59
N ASN A 301 -4.98 -1.63 -10.26
CA ASN A 301 -5.61 -2.30 -11.39
C ASN A 301 -4.60 -2.54 -12.52
N LYS A 302 -3.85 -1.49 -12.90
CA LYS A 302 -2.81 -1.57 -13.92
C LYS A 302 -1.75 -2.63 -13.59
N LYS A 303 -1.30 -2.70 -12.32
CA LYS A 303 -0.32 -3.70 -11.90
C LYS A 303 -0.87 -5.13 -11.92
N LEU A 304 -2.16 -5.32 -11.64
CA LEU A 304 -2.80 -6.63 -11.77
C LEU A 304 -2.94 -7.08 -13.24
N GLU A 305 -3.06 -6.12 -14.17
CA GLU A 305 -3.06 -6.39 -15.61
C GLU A 305 -1.65 -6.65 -16.13
N ASP A 306 -0.66 -5.82 -15.73
CA ASP A 306 0.74 -5.95 -16.14
C ASP A 306 1.42 -7.23 -15.59
N PHE A 307 0.95 -7.75 -14.44
CA PHE A 307 1.52 -8.91 -13.72
C PHE A 307 0.43 -9.94 -13.36
N PRO A 308 -0.04 -10.76 -14.32
CA PRO A 308 -1.10 -11.75 -14.08
C PRO A 308 -0.77 -12.77 -12.98
N GLU A 309 0.53 -13.06 -12.78
CA GLU A 309 1.00 -13.94 -11.71
C GLU A 309 0.77 -13.36 -10.32
N ILE A 310 0.83 -12.02 -10.15
CA ILE A 310 0.49 -11.35 -8.89
C ILE A 310 -1.03 -11.43 -8.68
N LYS A 311 -1.83 -11.21 -9.72
CA LYS A 311 -3.29 -11.37 -9.64
C LYS A 311 -3.66 -12.78 -9.17
N THR A 312 -2.99 -13.80 -9.70
CA THR A 312 -3.17 -15.21 -9.30
C THR A 312 -2.76 -15.44 -7.85
N LEU A 313 -1.59 -14.95 -7.42
CA LEU A 313 -1.12 -15.05 -6.04
C LEU A 313 -2.13 -14.43 -5.06
N LEU A 314 -2.58 -13.21 -5.33
CA LEU A 314 -3.53 -12.50 -4.45
C LEU A 314 -4.88 -13.21 -4.41
N LYS A 315 -5.33 -13.78 -5.53
CA LYS A 315 -6.55 -14.59 -5.60
C LYS A 315 -6.40 -15.89 -4.80
N ASP A 316 -5.25 -16.54 -4.88
CA ASP A 316 -4.93 -17.75 -4.11
C ASP A 316 -4.95 -17.50 -2.60
N ILE A 317 -4.40 -16.37 -2.15
CA ILE A 317 -4.44 -15.99 -0.74
C ILE A 317 -5.88 -15.68 -0.29
N LEU A 318 -6.61 -14.86 -1.06
CA LEU A 318 -7.92 -14.34 -0.64
C LEU A 318 -9.05 -15.35 -0.79
N TYR A 319 -9.08 -16.10 -1.91
CA TYR A 319 -10.21 -16.99 -2.23
C TYR A 319 -9.98 -18.42 -1.81
N TYR A 320 -8.72 -18.88 -1.85
CA TYR A 320 -8.40 -20.27 -1.58
C TYR A 320 -7.63 -20.45 -0.27
N GLY A 321 -7.42 -19.35 0.51
CA GLY A 321 -6.73 -19.38 1.79
C GLY A 321 -5.37 -20.06 1.74
N LYS A 322 -4.70 -20.00 0.57
CA LYS A 322 -3.38 -20.59 0.44
C LYS A 322 -2.38 -19.78 1.24
N SER A 323 -1.67 -20.47 2.13
CA SER A 323 -0.56 -19.87 2.87
C SER A 323 0.72 -20.03 2.07
N PHE A 324 1.43 -18.93 1.89
CA PHE A 324 2.74 -18.90 1.25
C PHE A 324 3.80 -18.49 2.27
N THR A 325 4.93 -19.19 2.26
CA THR A 325 6.12 -18.74 3.00
C THR A 325 6.80 -17.62 2.24
N PHE A 326 7.11 -16.52 2.92
CA PHE A 326 7.81 -15.42 2.27
C PHE A 326 9.25 -15.83 1.91
N ASN A 327 9.58 -15.70 0.62
CA ASN A 327 10.92 -15.90 0.12
C ASN A 327 11.28 -14.73 -0.82
N PRO A 328 12.28 -13.90 -0.47
CA PRO A 328 12.70 -12.75 -1.28
C PRO A 328 13.25 -13.15 -2.66
N ASP A 329 13.71 -14.39 -2.83
CA ASP A 329 14.19 -14.90 -4.12
C ASP A 329 13.03 -15.29 -5.06
N ASN A 330 11.83 -15.45 -4.53
CA ASN A 330 10.64 -15.66 -5.35
C ASN A 330 10.22 -14.34 -6.00
N LYS A 331 10.36 -14.26 -7.33
CA LYS A 331 10.10 -13.06 -8.12
C LYS A 331 8.70 -12.48 -7.88
N VAL A 332 7.67 -13.33 -7.84
CA VAL A 332 6.27 -12.90 -7.69
C VAL A 332 6.04 -12.29 -6.30
N LEU A 333 6.53 -12.98 -5.24
CA LEU A 333 6.43 -12.50 -3.86
C LEU A 333 7.21 -11.20 -3.68
N ASN A 334 8.41 -11.12 -4.24
CA ASN A 334 9.24 -9.92 -4.14
C ASN A 334 8.54 -8.72 -4.80
N VAL A 335 8.06 -8.87 -6.04
CA VAL A 335 7.38 -7.76 -6.77
C VAL A 335 6.06 -7.37 -6.08
N ALA A 336 5.27 -8.33 -5.61
CA ALA A 336 4.04 -8.02 -4.87
C ALA A 336 4.32 -7.28 -3.55
N SER A 337 5.41 -7.63 -2.86
CA SER A 337 5.87 -6.93 -1.65
C SER A 337 6.38 -5.51 -1.96
N MET A 338 7.12 -5.33 -3.07
CA MET A 338 7.58 -4.01 -3.52
C MET A 338 6.43 -3.06 -3.83
N PHE A 339 5.35 -3.55 -4.42
CA PHE A 339 4.11 -2.79 -4.62
C PHE A 339 3.31 -2.59 -3.34
N ASN A 340 3.76 -3.18 -2.25
CA ASN A 340 3.08 -3.15 -0.96
C ASN A 340 1.66 -3.76 -0.99
N TYR A 341 1.46 -4.81 -1.80
CA TYR A 341 0.21 -5.57 -1.82
C TYR A 341 0.21 -6.70 -0.80
N ILE A 342 1.39 -7.19 -0.47
CA ILE A 342 1.63 -8.20 0.56
C ILE A 342 2.75 -7.77 1.50
N TYR A 343 2.75 -8.35 2.68
CA TYR A 343 3.85 -8.25 3.64
C TYR A 343 4.13 -9.58 4.31
N GLU A 344 5.30 -9.72 4.92
CA GLU A 344 5.67 -10.86 5.74
C GLU A 344 5.14 -10.69 7.16
N SER A 345 4.47 -11.72 7.67
CA SER A 345 4.03 -11.82 9.06
C SER A 345 4.34 -13.21 9.59
N ASN A 346 5.30 -13.32 10.50
CA ASN A 346 5.75 -14.58 11.10
C ASN A 346 6.09 -15.68 10.06
N GLY A 347 6.82 -15.31 9.02
CA GLY A 347 7.23 -16.20 7.93
C GLY A 347 6.14 -16.46 6.88
N SER A 348 4.93 -15.98 7.08
CA SER A 348 3.80 -16.13 6.15
C SER A 348 3.50 -14.83 5.40
N VAL A 349 3.03 -14.97 4.17
CA VAL A 349 2.59 -13.86 3.32
C VAL A 349 1.16 -13.47 3.67
N LYS A 350 0.93 -12.15 3.86
CA LYS A 350 -0.39 -11.56 4.14
C LYS A 350 -0.65 -10.38 3.22
N ILE A 351 -1.92 -10.06 2.97
CA ILE A 351 -2.31 -8.82 2.27
C ILE A 351 -1.95 -7.61 3.15
N SER A 352 -1.42 -6.56 2.54
CA SER A 352 -0.77 -5.46 3.26
C SER A 352 -1.70 -4.62 4.14
N ASN A 353 -2.93 -4.42 3.74
CA ASN A 353 -3.93 -3.71 4.53
C ASN A 353 -5.36 -4.06 4.10
N ARG A 354 -6.30 -3.76 4.98
CA ARG A 354 -7.70 -4.12 4.82
C ARG A 354 -8.39 -3.40 3.66
N ILE A 355 -7.99 -2.17 3.32
CA ILE A 355 -8.55 -1.45 2.17
C ILE A 355 -8.17 -2.12 0.86
N ILE A 356 -6.89 -2.51 0.70
CA ILE A 356 -6.43 -3.26 -0.48
C ILE A 356 -7.16 -4.60 -0.55
N GLU A 357 -7.29 -5.32 0.56
CA GLU A 357 -8.02 -6.58 0.63
C GLU A 357 -9.46 -6.43 0.14
N MET A 358 -10.20 -5.46 0.68
CA MET A 358 -11.59 -5.17 0.29
C MET A 358 -11.70 -4.78 -1.19
N ARG A 359 -10.76 -3.97 -1.70
CA ARG A 359 -10.73 -3.58 -3.12
C ARG A 359 -10.47 -4.78 -4.02
N LEU A 360 -9.53 -5.65 -3.67
CA LEU A 360 -9.23 -6.89 -4.40
C LEU A 360 -10.44 -7.84 -4.44
N TYR A 361 -11.14 -8.02 -3.31
CA TYR A 361 -12.39 -8.78 -3.31
C TYR A 361 -13.42 -8.17 -4.27
N ASN A 362 -13.57 -6.85 -4.29
CA ASN A 362 -14.50 -6.19 -5.22
C ASN A 362 -14.11 -6.44 -6.69
N ILE A 363 -12.82 -6.37 -7.03
CA ILE A 363 -12.31 -6.64 -8.39
C ILE A 363 -12.59 -8.10 -8.76
N PHE A 364 -12.14 -9.04 -7.93
CA PHE A 364 -12.23 -10.46 -8.26
C PHE A 364 -13.65 -10.99 -8.31
N LEU A 365 -14.55 -10.47 -7.45
CA LEU A 365 -15.96 -10.83 -7.47
C LEU A 365 -16.65 -10.28 -8.71
N SER A 366 -16.35 -9.05 -9.13
CA SER A 366 -16.97 -8.49 -10.34
C SER A 366 -16.57 -9.26 -11.60
N ASP A 367 -15.35 -9.81 -11.66
CA ASP A 367 -14.93 -10.69 -12.75
C ASP A 367 -15.75 -11.99 -12.81
N GLU A 368 -16.27 -12.45 -11.68
CA GLU A 368 -17.02 -13.71 -11.55
C GLU A 368 -18.55 -13.56 -11.60
N GLU A 369 -19.09 -12.38 -11.33
CA GLU A 369 -20.54 -12.11 -11.28
C GLU A 369 -21.26 -12.50 -12.56
N ILE A 370 -20.66 -12.20 -13.72
CA ILE A 370 -21.27 -12.41 -15.05
C ILE A 370 -21.51 -13.90 -15.33
N SER A 371 -20.69 -14.79 -14.76
CA SER A 371 -20.74 -16.24 -15.02
C SER A 371 -21.21 -17.07 -13.81
N SER A 372 -21.52 -16.42 -12.67
CA SER A 372 -21.82 -17.12 -11.42
C SER A 372 -23.29 -17.52 -11.28
N ILE A 373 -23.54 -18.82 -11.11
CA ILE A 373 -24.88 -19.35 -10.79
C ILE A 373 -25.35 -18.82 -9.43
N SER A 374 -24.44 -18.70 -8.45
CA SER A 374 -24.75 -18.19 -7.12
C SER A 374 -25.21 -16.72 -7.12
N TYR A 375 -24.60 -15.90 -8.00
CA TYR A 375 -25.05 -14.51 -8.20
C TYR A 375 -26.47 -14.44 -8.78
N SER A 376 -26.74 -15.24 -9.82
CA SER A 376 -28.06 -15.31 -10.46
C SER A 376 -29.13 -15.78 -9.49
N GLU A 377 -28.84 -16.75 -8.64
CA GLU A 377 -29.77 -17.25 -7.63
C GLU A 377 -30.09 -16.17 -6.58
N GLY A 378 -29.09 -15.50 -6.04
CA GLY A 378 -29.29 -14.37 -5.10
C GLY A 378 -30.13 -13.24 -5.71
N GLN A 379 -29.90 -12.90 -6.97
CA GLN A 379 -30.67 -11.90 -7.71
C GLN A 379 -32.15 -12.29 -7.85
N THR A 380 -32.41 -13.55 -8.13
CA THR A 380 -33.77 -14.07 -8.33
C THR A 380 -34.64 -13.93 -7.09
N TYR A 381 -34.07 -14.17 -5.89
CA TYR A 381 -34.82 -14.16 -4.64
C TYR A 381 -34.69 -12.86 -3.83
N LYS A 382 -34.01 -11.85 -4.35
CA LYS A 382 -33.74 -10.57 -3.65
C LYS A 382 -34.93 -9.98 -2.95
N SER A 383 -36.09 -9.91 -3.62
CA SER A 383 -37.33 -9.29 -3.07
C SER A 383 -37.90 -10.02 -1.84
N GLN A 384 -37.59 -11.32 -1.68
CA GLN A 384 -38.07 -12.12 -0.55
C GLN A 384 -37.21 -11.96 0.69
N PHE A 385 -35.99 -11.43 0.53
CA PHE A 385 -35.00 -11.29 1.58
C PHE A 385 -34.97 -9.92 2.24
N ILE A 386 -35.70 -8.97 1.70
CA ILE A 386 -35.79 -7.60 2.21
C ILE A 386 -37.21 -7.32 2.68
N GLU A 387 -37.37 -6.99 3.95
CA GLU A 387 -38.65 -6.63 4.54
C GLU A 387 -38.48 -5.42 5.45
N ASN A 388 -39.28 -4.36 5.23
CA ASN A 388 -39.23 -3.10 5.97
C ASN A 388 -37.83 -2.45 6.02
N GLY A 389 -37.03 -2.58 4.96
CA GLY A 389 -35.66 -2.05 4.90
C GLY A 389 -34.63 -2.88 5.66
N GLU A 390 -34.96 -4.07 6.14
CA GLU A 390 -34.04 -4.98 6.83
C GLU A 390 -33.82 -6.28 6.05
N LEU A 391 -32.60 -6.83 6.15
CA LEU A 391 -32.32 -8.15 5.62
C LEU A 391 -32.88 -9.24 6.54
N LYS A 392 -33.62 -10.17 5.98
CA LYS A 392 -34.05 -11.40 6.65
C LYS A 392 -32.91 -12.43 6.56
N MET A 393 -31.84 -12.20 7.32
CA MET A 393 -30.62 -12.98 7.25
C MET A 393 -30.85 -14.49 7.48
N ASP A 394 -31.77 -14.84 8.37
CA ASP A 394 -32.15 -16.24 8.60
C ASP A 394 -32.59 -16.91 7.29
N LYS A 395 -33.53 -16.28 6.56
CA LYS A 395 -34.02 -16.79 5.26
C LYS A 395 -32.93 -16.82 4.19
N ILE A 396 -32.04 -15.82 4.20
CA ILE A 396 -30.90 -15.76 3.26
C ILE A 396 -29.98 -16.96 3.47
N LEU A 397 -29.61 -17.26 4.71
CA LEU A 397 -28.73 -18.37 5.04
C LEU A 397 -29.38 -19.73 4.75
N GLU A 398 -30.66 -19.89 5.10
CA GLU A 398 -31.40 -21.13 4.80
C GLU A 398 -31.47 -21.40 3.29
N ARG A 399 -31.79 -20.38 2.51
CA ARG A 399 -31.88 -20.52 1.04
C ARG A 399 -30.51 -20.75 0.41
N PHE A 400 -29.49 -20.07 0.93
CA PHE A 400 -28.11 -20.30 0.51
C PHE A 400 -27.68 -21.75 0.77
N ALA A 401 -28.03 -22.33 1.92
CA ALA A 401 -27.74 -23.71 2.25
C ALA A 401 -28.34 -24.69 1.24
N VAL A 402 -29.58 -24.48 0.83
CA VAL A 402 -30.22 -25.26 -0.23
C VAL A 402 -29.46 -25.14 -1.55
N HIS A 403 -29.22 -23.90 -1.97
CA HIS A 403 -28.50 -23.61 -3.21
C HIS A 403 -27.08 -24.21 -3.25
N PHE A 404 -26.35 -24.08 -2.13
CA PHE A 404 -25.01 -24.63 -2.03
C PHE A 404 -25.01 -26.17 -2.13
N ASN A 405 -25.97 -26.83 -1.48
CA ASN A 405 -26.14 -28.27 -1.59
C ASN A 405 -26.46 -28.73 -3.02
N ASP A 406 -27.25 -27.97 -3.76
CA ASP A 406 -27.59 -28.29 -5.15
C ASP A 406 -26.34 -28.22 -6.07
N ILE A 407 -25.40 -27.30 -5.79
CA ILE A 407 -24.16 -27.13 -6.55
C ILE A 407 -23.06 -28.11 -6.12
N TYR A 408 -22.91 -28.32 -4.80
CA TYR A 408 -21.78 -29.03 -4.19
C TYR A 408 -22.12 -30.42 -3.66
N GLY A 409 -23.41 -30.71 -3.50
CA GLY A 409 -23.86 -31.99 -2.94
C GLY A 409 -23.34 -33.19 -3.72
N GLY A 410 -22.36 -33.91 -3.16
CA GLY A 410 -21.78 -35.11 -3.76
C GLY A 410 -20.38 -34.99 -4.34
N LYS A 411 -19.73 -33.83 -4.27
CA LYS A 411 -18.33 -33.69 -4.67
C LYS A 411 -17.39 -33.95 -3.50
N GLU A 412 -16.66 -35.04 -3.53
CA GLU A 412 -15.53 -35.31 -2.62
C GLU A 412 -14.34 -34.43 -3.07
N GLN A 413 -14.26 -33.20 -2.62
CA GLN A 413 -13.10 -32.32 -2.83
C GLN A 413 -12.64 -31.74 -1.50
N THR A 414 -11.35 -31.37 -1.43
CA THR A 414 -10.76 -30.62 -0.32
C THR A 414 -11.34 -29.21 -0.27
N PHE A 415 -12.51 -29.03 0.36
CA PHE A 415 -13.18 -27.76 0.52
C PHE A 415 -12.53 -26.94 1.64
N ARG A 416 -12.41 -25.64 1.44
CA ARG A 416 -11.85 -24.67 2.40
C ARG A 416 -12.89 -23.62 2.78
N GLU A 417 -12.75 -23.03 3.97
CA GLU A 417 -13.65 -21.99 4.48
C GLU A 417 -13.74 -20.80 3.50
N GLU A 418 -12.62 -20.43 2.89
CA GLU A 418 -12.54 -19.32 1.93
C GLU A 418 -13.36 -19.58 0.66
N GLU A 419 -13.48 -20.84 0.22
CA GLU A 419 -14.35 -21.19 -0.90
C GLU A 419 -15.81 -21.01 -0.52
N GLY A 420 -16.20 -21.42 0.67
CA GLY A 420 -17.55 -21.21 1.22
C GLY A 420 -17.87 -19.72 1.32
N ARG A 421 -16.93 -18.93 1.85
CA ARG A 421 -17.04 -17.48 1.93
C ARG A 421 -17.25 -16.87 0.54
N ARG A 422 -16.48 -17.26 -0.47
CA ARG A 422 -16.61 -16.79 -1.85
C ARG A 422 -18.01 -17.09 -2.42
N PHE A 423 -18.52 -18.30 -2.27
CA PHE A 423 -19.85 -18.66 -2.74
C PHE A 423 -20.94 -17.83 -2.06
N PHE A 424 -20.85 -17.66 -0.75
CA PHE A 424 -21.79 -16.84 -0.01
C PHE A 424 -21.70 -15.37 -0.43
N MET A 425 -20.51 -14.84 -0.66
CA MET A 425 -20.33 -13.46 -1.15
C MET A 425 -21.00 -13.24 -2.51
N LEU A 426 -20.81 -14.16 -3.46
CA LEU A 426 -21.47 -14.10 -4.77
C LEU A 426 -23.00 -14.17 -4.65
N TYR A 427 -23.50 -14.95 -3.70
CA TYR A 427 -24.93 -15.08 -3.44
C TYR A 427 -25.55 -13.83 -2.79
N ILE A 428 -24.89 -13.26 -1.77
CA ILE A 428 -25.40 -12.11 -1.02
C ILE A 428 -25.27 -10.79 -1.78
N ARG A 429 -24.27 -10.66 -2.64
CA ARG A 429 -23.96 -9.41 -3.32
C ARG A 429 -25.13 -8.80 -4.12
N PRO A 430 -25.85 -9.52 -4.98
CA PRO A 430 -26.99 -8.98 -5.70
C PRO A 430 -28.13 -8.57 -4.75
N ILE A 431 -28.27 -9.25 -3.60
CA ILE A 431 -29.30 -8.94 -2.60
C ILE A 431 -29.06 -7.57 -1.99
N ILE A 432 -27.81 -7.26 -1.61
CA ILE A 432 -27.43 -6.00 -0.97
C ILE A 432 -27.00 -4.91 -1.96
N ASN A 433 -26.85 -5.23 -3.25
CA ASN A 433 -26.34 -4.32 -4.26
C ASN A 433 -27.11 -2.99 -4.34
N GLY A 434 -26.36 -1.89 -4.33
CA GLY A 434 -26.87 -0.53 -4.36
C GLY A 434 -27.27 0.05 -2.99
N THR A 435 -27.41 -0.77 -1.94
CA THR A 435 -27.90 -0.35 -0.64
C THR A 435 -26.96 -0.74 0.50
N GLY A 436 -26.36 -1.94 0.43
CA GLY A 436 -25.51 -2.49 1.48
C GLY A 436 -24.06 -2.64 1.06
N ASN A 437 -23.18 -2.89 2.05
CA ASN A 437 -21.79 -3.26 1.86
C ASN A 437 -21.46 -4.45 2.76
N TYR A 438 -20.36 -5.13 2.46
CA TYR A 438 -19.82 -6.18 3.30
C TYR A 438 -18.34 -5.92 3.61
N TYR A 439 -17.90 -6.43 4.76
CA TYR A 439 -16.54 -6.38 5.22
C TYR A 439 -16.11 -7.79 5.58
N ILE A 440 -14.90 -8.16 5.15
CA ILE A 440 -14.34 -9.50 5.38
C ILE A 440 -13.24 -9.38 6.40
N GLU A 441 -13.13 -10.40 7.26
CA GLU A 441 -12.10 -10.51 8.28
C GLU A 441 -11.86 -9.22 9.09
N ALA A 442 -12.93 -8.61 9.58
CA ALA A 442 -12.84 -7.44 10.43
C ALA A 442 -12.11 -7.79 11.73
N GLU A 443 -10.88 -7.31 11.87
CA GLU A 443 -10.05 -7.56 13.06
C GLU A 443 -10.61 -6.81 14.27
N THR A 444 -10.78 -7.52 15.41
CA THR A 444 -11.12 -6.93 16.70
C THR A 444 -9.87 -6.50 17.46
N ARG A 445 -10.02 -5.76 18.59
CA ARG A 445 -8.91 -5.31 19.44
C ARG A 445 -7.95 -6.44 19.87
N ASP A 446 -8.46 -7.65 20.01
CA ASP A 446 -7.70 -8.83 20.47
C ASP A 446 -7.13 -9.66 19.32
N ARG A 447 -7.03 -9.10 18.09
CA ARG A 447 -6.53 -9.74 16.88
C ARG A 447 -7.34 -10.96 16.41
N SER A 448 -8.55 -11.16 16.94
CA SER A 448 -9.52 -12.09 16.36
C SER A 448 -10.22 -11.44 15.17
N ARG A 449 -10.55 -12.19 14.14
CA ARG A 449 -11.17 -11.69 12.91
C ARG A 449 -12.52 -12.34 12.73
N THR A 450 -13.57 -11.51 12.48
CA THR A 450 -14.85 -12.00 11.97
C THR A 450 -14.75 -12.32 10.50
N ASP A 451 -15.38 -13.41 10.06
CA ASP A 451 -15.35 -13.77 8.65
C ASP A 451 -16.03 -12.75 7.75
N MET A 452 -17.21 -12.27 8.14
CA MET A 452 -17.94 -11.27 7.37
C MET A 452 -18.86 -10.41 8.22
N ILE A 453 -18.89 -9.11 7.92
CA ILE A 453 -19.90 -8.17 8.40
C ILE A 453 -20.62 -7.61 7.19
N ILE A 454 -21.96 -7.69 7.20
CA ILE A 454 -22.80 -7.03 6.19
C ILE A 454 -23.44 -5.82 6.84
N ASP A 455 -23.26 -4.66 6.22
CA ASP A 455 -23.95 -3.42 6.60
C ASP A 455 -25.05 -3.15 5.56
N TYR A 456 -26.28 -3.08 6.01
CA TYR A 456 -27.42 -2.80 5.17
C TYR A 456 -28.30 -1.72 5.82
N LEU A 457 -28.37 -0.54 5.21
CA LEU A 457 -29.09 0.63 5.73
C LEU A 457 -28.73 0.99 7.18
N GLY A 458 -27.43 0.88 7.53
CA GLY A 458 -26.93 1.18 8.87
C GLY A 458 -27.12 0.06 9.90
N LYS A 459 -27.72 -1.08 9.52
CA LYS A 459 -27.83 -2.26 10.36
C LYS A 459 -26.75 -3.28 9.99
N GLN A 460 -26.00 -3.73 10.99
CA GLN A 460 -24.90 -4.67 10.82
C GLN A 460 -25.34 -6.10 11.13
N TYR A 461 -24.91 -7.03 10.26
CA TYR A 461 -25.12 -8.48 10.39
C TYR A 461 -23.75 -9.14 10.42
N ILE A 462 -23.42 -9.80 11.54
CA ILE A 462 -22.14 -10.49 11.71
C ILE A 462 -22.33 -11.96 11.38
N ILE A 463 -21.51 -12.48 10.48
CA ILE A 463 -21.58 -13.84 10.00
C ILE A 463 -20.21 -14.49 10.19
N GLU A 464 -20.17 -15.59 10.92
CA GLU A 464 -19.00 -16.46 11.07
C GLU A 464 -19.18 -17.67 10.15
N MET A 465 -18.15 -18.04 9.40
CA MET A 465 -18.19 -19.17 8.48
C MET A 465 -17.15 -20.21 8.89
N LYS A 466 -17.56 -21.45 9.08
CA LYS A 466 -16.68 -22.52 9.55
C LYS A 466 -16.90 -23.82 8.77
N ILE A 467 -15.82 -24.60 8.59
CA ILE A 467 -15.98 -26.02 8.25
C ILE A 467 -16.29 -26.78 9.53
N TRP A 468 -17.39 -27.51 9.54
CA TRP A 468 -17.78 -28.33 10.68
C TRP A 468 -16.80 -29.52 10.84
N ARG A 469 -16.07 -29.54 11.96
CA ARG A 469 -15.06 -30.56 12.28
C ARG A 469 -15.36 -31.29 13.62
N GLY A 470 -16.62 -31.22 14.08
CA GLY A 470 -17.08 -31.77 15.35
C GLY A 470 -17.51 -30.69 16.34
N GLU A 471 -18.24 -31.12 17.39
CA GLU A 471 -18.88 -30.22 18.37
C GLU A 471 -17.88 -29.27 19.06
N SER A 472 -16.75 -29.79 19.53
CA SER A 472 -15.74 -28.97 20.23
C SER A 472 -15.11 -27.89 19.37
N TYR A 473 -15.08 -28.06 18.03
CA TYR A 473 -14.60 -27.07 17.11
C TYR A 473 -15.67 -26.00 16.87
N ASN A 474 -16.93 -26.42 16.80
CA ASN A 474 -18.08 -25.56 16.63
C ASN A 474 -18.28 -24.64 17.85
N GLU A 475 -18.16 -25.17 19.08
CA GLU A 475 -18.22 -24.38 20.32
C GLU A 475 -17.17 -23.26 20.39
N ARG A 476 -15.98 -23.46 19.81
CA ARG A 476 -14.98 -22.37 19.70
C ARG A 476 -15.45 -21.26 18.79
N GLY A 477 -16.06 -21.60 17.63
CA GLY A 477 -16.65 -20.64 16.72
C GLY A 477 -17.81 -19.86 17.36
N GLU A 478 -18.66 -20.55 18.11
CA GLU A 478 -19.75 -19.93 18.87
C GLU A 478 -19.22 -18.90 19.88
N LYS A 479 -18.21 -19.30 20.67
CA LYS A 479 -17.58 -18.41 21.66
C LYS A 479 -16.94 -17.19 20.99
N GLN A 480 -16.22 -17.38 19.90
CA GLN A 480 -15.62 -16.32 19.13
C GLN A 480 -16.68 -15.35 18.60
N LEU A 481 -17.77 -15.86 18.05
CA LEU A 481 -18.86 -15.02 17.57
C LEU A 481 -19.56 -14.24 18.70
N PHE A 482 -19.72 -14.82 19.89
CA PHE A 482 -20.25 -14.06 21.05
C PHE A 482 -19.33 -12.92 21.46
N GLU A 483 -18.00 -13.10 21.43
CA GLU A 483 -17.02 -12.03 21.68
C GLU A 483 -17.13 -10.91 20.65
N TYR A 484 -17.37 -11.22 19.36
CA TYR A 484 -17.62 -10.23 18.33
C TYR A 484 -18.93 -9.48 18.56
N LEU A 485 -20.01 -10.18 18.94
CA LEU A 485 -21.28 -9.54 19.26
C LEU A 485 -21.13 -8.54 20.42
N ASP A 486 -20.26 -8.82 21.40
CA ASP A 486 -19.92 -7.87 22.46
C ASP A 486 -19.18 -6.66 21.93
N TYR A 487 -18.16 -6.89 21.12
CA TYR A 487 -17.34 -5.81 20.54
C TYR A 487 -18.17 -4.86 19.66
N TYR A 488 -19.05 -5.41 18.82
CA TYR A 488 -19.91 -4.62 17.92
C TYR A 488 -21.21 -4.17 18.58
N ARG A 489 -21.46 -4.53 19.85
CA ARG A 489 -22.68 -4.21 20.61
C ARG A 489 -23.96 -4.68 19.90
N ILE A 490 -23.92 -5.85 19.29
CA ILE A 490 -25.01 -6.46 18.53
C ILE A 490 -25.52 -7.67 19.32
N ASN A 491 -26.85 -7.88 19.34
CA ASN A 491 -27.46 -8.97 20.11
C ASN A 491 -27.70 -10.25 19.29
N LYS A 492 -27.61 -10.17 17.95
CA LYS A 492 -27.88 -11.30 17.07
C LYS A 492 -26.73 -11.49 16.07
N GLY A 493 -26.15 -12.69 16.03
CA GLY A 493 -25.13 -13.11 15.09
C GLY A 493 -25.55 -14.33 14.30
N TYR A 494 -24.79 -14.66 13.29
CA TYR A 494 -25.07 -15.75 12.37
C TYR A 494 -23.83 -16.63 12.17
N MET A 495 -24.04 -17.95 12.10
CA MET A 495 -22.99 -18.91 11.82
C MET A 495 -23.40 -19.78 10.63
N LEU A 496 -22.50 -19.88 9.67
CA LEU A 496 -22.65 -20.70 8.47
C LEU A 496 -21.64 -21.86 8.56
N SER A 497 -22.12 -23.06 8.87
CA SER A 497 -21.30 -24.23 9.13
C SER A 497 -21.32 -25.19 7.94
N PHE A 498 -20.21 -25.25 7.17
CA PHE A 498 -20.05 -26.16 6.03
C PHE A 498 -19.79 -27.57 6.51
N CYS A 499 -20.74 -28.48 6.33
CA CYS A 499 -20.70 -29.85 6.79
C CYS A 499 -20.84 -30.84 5.63
N PHE A 500 -19.82 -31.64 5.38
CA PHE A 500 -19.78 -32.64 4.32
C PHE A 500 -20.17 -34.06 4.77
N ASN A 501 -20.69 -34.19 6.01
CA ASN A 501 -21.17 -35.48 6.53
C ASN A 501 -22.51 -35.86 5.88
N LYS A 502 -22.65 -37.17 5.53
CA LYS A 502 -23.87 -37.69 4.86
C LYS A 502 -25.16 -37.56 5.70
N ASN A 503 -25.03 -37.44 7.03
CA ASN A 503 -26.16 -37.39 7.98
C ASN A 503 -26.37 -35.97 8.56
N LYS A 504 -26.03 -34.92 7.83
CA LYS A 504 -26.26 -33.54 8.28
C LYS A 504 -27.74 -33.21 8.33
N ILE A 505 -28.16 -32.49 9.37
CA ILE A 505 -29.50 -31.92 9.49
C ILE A 505 -29.40 -30.43 9.14
N PRO A 506 -29.87 -29.98 7.97
CA PRO A 506 -29.77 -28.59 7.54
C PRO A 506 -30.82 -27.67 8.18
N ALA A 507 -31.18 -27.93 9.44
CA ALA A 507 -32.17 -27.11 10.16
C ALA A 507 -31.46 -25.98 10.92
N PRO A 508 -31.98 -24.74 10.91
CA PRO A 508 -31.43 -23.65 11.71
C PRO A 508 -31.47 -24.00 13.21
N LYS A 509 -30.33 -23.80 13.88
CA LYS A 509 -30.20 -23.97 15.33
C LYS A 509 -29.99 -22.59 15.96
N THR A 510 -30.74 -22.27 16.99
CA THR A 510 -30.55 -21.01 17.74
C THR A 510 -29.81 -21.31 19.04
N ILE A 511 -28.67 -20.65 19.25
CA ILE A 511 -27.83 -20.76 20.43
C ILE A 511 -27.93 -19.45 21.21
N LYS A 512 -28.22 -19.51 22.50
CA LYS A 512 -28.43 -18.31 23.33
C LYS A 512 -27.41 -18.22 24.46
N SER A 513 -26.92 -17.00 24.69
CA SER A 513 -26.08 -16.65 25.83
C SER A 513 -26.49 -15.28 26.38
N GLY A 514 -27.17 -15.26 27.52
CA GLY A 514 -27.74 -14.06 28.11
C GLY A 514 -28.77 -13.39 27.18
N LYS A 515 -28.48 -12.13 26.76
CA LYS A 515 -29.33 -11.37 25.82
C LYS A 515 -28.97 -11.58 24.35
N LYS A 516 -27.93 -12.39 24.07
CA LYS A 516 -27.42 -12.61 22.73
C LYS A 516 -27.88 -13.93 22.16
N GLU A 517 -28.05 -13.95 20.85
CA GLU A 517 -28.38 -15.16 20.12
C GLU A 517 -27.52 -15.32 18.86
N ILE A 518 -27.18 -16.56 18.56
CA ILE A 518 -26.53 -16.97 17.31
C ILE A 518 -27.51 -17.88 16.58
N VAL A 519 -27.76 -17.59 15.31
CA VAL A 519 -28.47 -18.48 14.41
C VAL A 519 -27.45 -19.22 13.56
N GLU A 520 -27.34 -20.51 13.77
CA GLU A 520 -26.47 -21.40 12.99
C GLU A 520 -27.29 -22.07 11.88
N VAL A 521 -26.75 -22.04 10.67
CA VAL A 521 -27.27 -22.81 9.53
C VAL A 521 -26.16 -23.73 9.03
N VAL A 522 -26.48 -25.03 8.96
CA VAL A 522 -25.56 -26.05 8.46
C VAL A 522 -25.75 -26.22 6.96
N VAL A 523 -24.64 -26.16 6.23
CA VAL A 523 -24.60 -26.19 4.77
C VAL A 523 -23.95 -27.45 4.24
#